data_b30b2951aafa45f18706134764577272
#
_entry.id   b30b2951aafa45f18706134764577272
#
_cell.length_a   1.000
_cell.length_b   1.000
_cell.length_c   1.000
_cell.angle_alpha   90.00
_cell.angle_beta   90.00
_cell.angle_gamma   90.00
#
_symmetry.space_group_name_H-M   'P 1'
#
loop_
_entity.id
_entity.type
_entity.pdbx_description
1 polymer ?
#
loop_
_entity_poly.entity_id
_entity_poly.type
_entity_poly.pdbx_seq_one_letter_code
_entity_poly.pdbx_strand_id
1 'polypeptide(L)'
;MGTKQYILLGAGVVLIVILALLPKAVVTDNSEGVAEASATTEQHSEDDGHDHGSEQSSMAHTSKLPADTQATLDQFKKDFESADNIKNKREIADQAYDLLLKMNKFDLAGDWKLALYGASNETKDLRAAADAYYDAYTFAMSEERSAQMATKAQKQYQAVLEKDPKDLDAKVKLGMTYMVSSAPMQGIAKIREVIAVDPNHQLALFNLGLLSIQSGQYNKAIERFQKLKKLYPDDMEARFYLAISLKEMGSQDKAIDELKYINKNADSEEIRATAQQYLAEWVN
;
A
#
# COMPACT_ATOMS: atom_id res chain seq x y z
N MET A 1 0.48 12.40 18.66
CA MET A 1 0.81 11.90 17.33
C MET A 1 0.22 10.51 17.19
N GLY A 2 -0.66 10.29 16.23
CA GLY A 2 -1.47 9.08 16.17
C GLY A 2 -0.75 7.90 15.55
N THR A 3 -1.04 6.72 16.03
CA THR A 3 -0.57 5.40 15.57
C THR A 3 -0.61 5.22 14.04
N LYS A 4 -1.42 6.00 13.34
CA LYS A 4 -1.54 6.02 11.87
C LYS A 4 -0.29 6.52 11.13
N GLN A 5 0.53 7.37 11.73
CA GLN A 5 1.77 7.86 11.10
C GLN A 5 2.88 6.81 11.10
N TYR A 6 2.95 5.97 12.12
CA TYR A 6 3.96 4.90 12.19
C TYR A 6 3.70 3.75 11.21
N ILE A 7 2.43 3.48 10.89
CA ILE A 7 2.04 2.45 9.93
C ILE A 7 2.42 2.87 8.50
N LEU A 8 2.26 4.14 8.14
CA LEU A 8 2.64 4.68 6.84
C LEU A 8 4.16 4.64 6.59
N LEU A 9 4.96 4.88 7.64
CA LEU A 9 6.42 4.88 7.57
C LEU A 9 7.03 3.48 7.37
N GLY A 10 6.49 2.48 8.07
CA GLY A 10 6.89 1.08 7.86
C GLY A 10 6.60 0.60 6.42
N ALA A 11 5.49 1.04 5.83
CA ALA A 11 5.12 0.70 4.45
C ALA A 11 6.09 1.30 3.43
N GLY A 12 6.55 2.54 3.64
CA GLY A 12 7.51 3.19 2.75
C GLY A 12 8.86 2.47 2.68
N VAL A 13 9.40 2.08 3.83
CA VAL A 13 10.69 1.38 3.91
C VAL A 13 10.62 -0.04 3.31
N VAL A 14 9.53 -0.77 3.55
CA VAL A 14 9.30 -2.10 2.96
C VAL A 14 9.14 -2.00 1.44
N LEU A 15 8.46 -0.95 0.95
CA LEU A 15 8.28 -0.71 -0.49
C LEU A 15 9.60 -0.40 -1.19
N ILE A 16 10.56 0.26 -0.53
CA ILE A 16 11.91 0.50 -1.06
C ILE A 16 12.66 -0.82 -1.27
N VAL A 17 12.57 -1.75 -0.33
CA VAL A 17 13.20 -3.07 -0.46
C VAL A 17 12.58 -3.87 -1.59
N ILE A 18 11.25 -3.81 -1.75
CA ILE A 18 10.53 -4.46 -2.85
C ILE A 18 10.87 -3.78 -4.19
N LEU A 19 10.94 -2.45 -4.23
CA LEU A 19 11.32 -1.70 -5.44
C LEU A 19 12.75 -1.98 -5.91
N ALA A 20 13.67 -2.26 -5.00
CA ALA A 20 15.06 -2.63 -5.33
C ALA A 20 15.19 -4.04 -5.89
N LEU A 21 14.22 -4.93 -5.64
CA LEU A 21 14.22 -6.34 -6.06
C LEU A 21 13.38 -6.62 -7.31
N LEU A 22 12.60 -5.65 -7.81
CA LEU A 22 11.79 -5.83 -9.02
C LEU A 22 12.64 -5.64 -10.30
N PRO A 23 12.47 -6.50 -11.32
CA PRO A 23 13.15 -6.30 -12.60
C PRO A 23 12.71 -4.98 -13.24
N LYS A 24 13.68 -4.16 -13.68
CA LYS A 24 13.43 -2.90 -14.36
C LYS A 24 12.74 -3.15 -15.71
N ALA A 25 11.42 -3.08 -15.74
CA ALA A 25 10.67 -3.09 -17.00
C ALA A 25 10.79 -1.72 -17.65
N VAL A 26 11.58 -1.62 -18.71
CA VAL A 26 11.69 -0.44 -19.55
C VAL A 26 10.43 -0.34 -20.39
N VAL A 27 9.50 0.50 -20.02
CA VAL A 27 8.38 0.91 -20.87
C VAL A 27 8.90 2.00 -21.81
N THR A 28 9.32 1.61 -23.01
CA THR A 28 9.57 2.57 -24.10
C THR A 28 8.23 3.15 -24.55
N ASP A 29 8.12 4.45 -24.47
CA ASP A 29 6.99 5.24 -24.96
C ASP A 29 7.10 5.29 -26.50
N ASN A 30 6.46 4.33 -27.18
CA ASN A 30 6.26 4.37 -28.62
C ASN A 30 4.78 4.62 -28.90
N SER A 31 4.44 5.90 -29.05
CA SER A 31 3.27 6.31 -29.80
C SER A 31 3.62 6.24 -31.28
N GLU A 32 3.31 5.13 -31.95
CA GLU A 32 2.92 5.06 -33.37
C GLU A 32 2.90 3.58 -33.81
N GLY A 33 1.83 3.18 -34.47
CA GLY A 33 1.83 1.99 -35.34
C GLY A 33 1.02 0.80 -34.87
N VAL A 34 -0.23 0.77 -35.29
CA VAL A 34 -1.08 -0.42 -35.40
C VAL A 34 -0.47 -1.36 -36.42
N ALA A 35 -0.15 -2.59 -36.04
CA ALA A 35 0.01 -3.69 -36.99
C ALA A 35 -0.40 -5.01 -36.33
N GLU A 36 -1.40 -5.65 -36.92
CA GLU A 36 -1.84 -7.02 -36.69
C GLU A 36 -0.71 -8.02 -36.92
N ALA A 37 -0.61 -9.01 -36.06
CA ALA A 37 0.07 -10.25 -36.41
C ALA A 37 -0.57 -11.45 -35.70
N SER A 38 -0.91 -12.37 -36.56
CA SER A 38 -1.64 -13.62 -36.42
C SER A 38 -1.08 -14.63 -35.42
N ALA A 39 -1.98 -15.45 -34.95
CA ALA A 39 -1.76 -16.69 -34.20
C ALA A 39 -0.93 -17.71 -34.95
N THR A 40 -0.04 -18.40 -34.25
CA THR A 40 0.33 -19.78 -34.58
C THR A 40 0.45 -20.59 -33.30
N THR A 41 -0.40 -21.58 -33.26
CA THR A 41 -0.46 -22.68 -32.30
C THR A 41 0.67 -23.67 -32.62
N GLU A 42 1.47 -24.06 -31.65
CA GLU A 42 2.11 -25.37 -31.67
C GLU A 42 2.04 -26.01 -30.27
N GLN A 43 1.38 -27.16 -30.28
CA GLN A 43 1.33 -28.14 -29.21
C GLN A 43 2.61 -28.98 -29.22
N HIS A 44 3.26 -29.14 -28.09
CA HIS A 44 3.99 -30.34 -27.76
C HIS A 44 3.73 -30.77 -26.32
N SER A 45 3.11 -31.92 -26.21
CA SER A 45 3.08 -32.80 -25.06
C SER A 45 4.43 -33.50 -24.91
N GLU A 46 4.95 -33.60 -23.69
CA GLU A 46 5.42 -34.89 -23.17
C GLU A 46 5.73 -34.78 -21.68
N ASP A 47 5.22 -35.74 -21.03
CA ASP A 47 5.27 -36.23 -19.67
C ASP A 47 6.71 -36.53 -19.22
N ASP A 48 7.13 -36.03 -18.05
CA ASP A 48 8.08 -36.73 -17.18
C ASP A 48 7.92 -36.28 -15.73
N GLY A 49 7.40 -37.16 -14.91
CA GLY A 49 7.23 -37.02 -13.49
C GLY A 49 8.57 -37.02 -12.74
N HIS A 50 8.81 -35.99 -11.97
CA HIS A 50 9.68 -36.04 -10.80
C HIS A 50 9.02 -35.36 -9.63
N ASP A 51 8.51 -36.21 -8.75
CA ASP A 51 8.14 -35.95 -7.38
C ASP A 51 9.39 -35.46 -6.61
N HIS A 52 9.44 -34.16 -6.28
CA HIS A 52 10.30 -33.63 -5.22
C HIS A 52 9.46 -32.81 -4.26
N GLY A 53 9.19 -33.43 -3.14
CA GLY A 53 8.57 -32.80 -1.98
C GLY A 53 9.20 -31.45 -1.64
N SER A 54 8.39 -30.42 -1.74
CA SER A 54 8.64 -29.09 -1.15
C SER A 54 7.47 -28.71 -0.24
N GLU A 55 7.25 -29.52 0.79
CA GLU A 55 6.43 -29.12 1.95
C GLU A 55 7.25 -28.25 2.92
N GLN A 56 7.81 -27.14 2.50
CA GLN A 56 8.53 -26.28 3.46
C GLN A 56 8.49 -24.78 3.14
N SER A 57 7.57 -24.29 2.31
CA SER A 57 7.52 -22.83 2.03
C SER A 57 6.16 -22.17 2.31
N SER A 58 5.13 -22.87 2.78
CA SER A 58 3.81 -22.26 3.04
C SER A 58 3.55 -21.86 4.50
N MET A 59 4.54 -22.01 5.41
CA MET A 59 4.31 -21.79 6.85
C MET A 59 4.63 -20.38 7.38
N ALA A 60 4.99 -19.40 6.57
CA ALA A 60 5.52 -18.13 7.11
C ALA A 60 4.47 -17.07 7.48
N HIS A 61 3.20 -17.17 7.09
CA HIS A 61 2.26 -16.04 7.27
C HIS A 61 0.87 -16.34 7.83
N THR A 62 0.59 -17.54 8.24
CA THR A 62 -0.51 -17.82 9.16
C THR A 62 0.03 -18.11 10.56
N SER A 63 0.84 -17.19 11.11
CA SER A 63 1.17 -17.31 12.54
C SER A 63 -0.16 -17.30 13.31
N LYS A 64 -0.51 -18.44 13.88
CA LYS A 64 -1.69 -18.56 14.74
C LYS A 64 -1.64 -17.44 15.77
N LEU A 65 -2.79 -16.81 15.98
CA LEU A 65 -2.90 -15.87 17.10
C LEU A 65 -2.50 -16.55 18.40
N PRO A 66 -1.87 -15.84 19.34
CA PRO A 66 -1.69 -16.35 20.70
C PRO A 66 -3.02 -16.86 21.26
N ALA A 67 -2.98 -17.95 22.04
CA ALA A 67 -4.20 -18.61 22.51
C ALA A 67 -5.10 -17.70 23.37
N ASP A 68 -4.51 -16.81 24.14
CA ASP A 68 -5.19 -15.78 24.93
C ASP A 68 -5.88 -14.74 24.04
N THR A 69 -5.21 -14.30 23.00
CA THR A 69 -5.79 -13.38 22.01
C THR A 69 -6.93 -14.03 21.24
N GLN A 70 -6.77 -15.29 20.82
CA GLN A 70 -7.84 -16.04 20.16
C GLN A 70 -9.06 -16.16 21.08
N ALA A 71 -8.86 -16.53 22.35
CA ALA A 71 -9.95 -16.63 23.32
C ALA A 71 -10.66 -15.26 23.52
N THR A 72 -9.91 -14.16 23.55
CA THR A 72 -10.48 -12.81 23.64
C THR A 72 -11.33 -12.48 22.42
N LEU A 73 -10.85 -12.78 21.21
CA LEU A 73 -11.61 -12.54 19.97
C LEU A 73 -12.85 -13.44 19.87
N ASP A 74 -12.77 -14.68 20.34
CA ASP A 74 -13.91 -15.60 20.40
C ASP A 74 -14.98 -15.07 21.38
N GLN A 75 -14.57 -14.46 22.50
CA GLN A 75 -15.49 -13.79 23.42
C GLN A 75 -16.11 -12.54 22.77
N PHE A 76 -15.29 -11.67 22.15
CA PHE A 76 -15.80 -10.50 21.41
C PHE A 76 -16.82 -10.90 20.33
N LYS A 77 -16.61 -12.03 19.65
CA LYS A 77 -17.56 -12.52 18.65
C LYS A 77 -18.90 -12.88 19.26
N LYS A 78 -18.92 -13.62 20.39
CA LYS A 78 -20.15 -13.95 21.10
C LYS A 78 -20.87 -12.70 21.60
N ASP A 79 -20.11 -11.74 22.17
CA ASP A 79 -20.67 -10.50 22.69
C ASP A 79 -21.24 -9.63 21.54
N PHE A 80 -20.57 -9.57 20.40
CA PHE A 80 -21.04 -8.86 19.21
C PHE A 80 -22.34 -9.48 18.65
N GLU A 81 -22.41 -10.80 18.58
CA GLU A 81 -23.60 -11.52 18.10
C GLU A 81 -24.80 -11.31 19.03
N SER A 82 -24.57 -11.29 20.36
CA SER A 82 -25.60 -11.13 21.36
C SER A 82 -25.97 -9.68 21.70
N ALA A 83 -25.19 -8.70 21.24
CA ALA A 83 -25.45 -7.29 21.54
C ALA A 83 -26.75 -6.79 20.90
N ASP A 84 -27.63 -6.17 21.69
CA ASP A 84 -28.98 -5.75 21.31
C ASP A 84 -29.02 -4.46 20.47
N ASN A 85 -27.93 -3.66 20.48
CA ASN A 85 -27.90 -2.37 19.82
C ASN A 85 -26.57 -2.10 19.12
N ILE A 86 -26.63 -1.20 18.15
CA ILE A 86 -25.46 -0.86 17.30
C ILE A 86 -24.32 -0.19 18.08
N LYS A 87 -24.61 0.52 19.17
CA LYS A 87 -23.58 1.15 20.00
C LYS A 87 -22.67 0.09 20.65
N ASN A 88 -23.28 -0.92 21.26
CA ASN A 88 -22.54 -2.03 21.89
C ASN A 88 -21.78 -2.84 20.83
N LYS A 89 -22.42 -3.15 19.69
CA LYS A 89 -21.73 -3.82 18.56
C LYS A 89 -20.50 -3.04 18.11
N ARG A 90 -20.62 -1.73 18.02
CA ARG A 90 -19.50 -0.85 17.62
C ARG A 90 -18.36 -0.87 18.63
N GLU A 91 -18.67 -0.75 19.93
CA GLU A 91 -17.66 -0.79 20.99
C GLU A 91 -16.85 -2.11 20.93
N ILE A 92 -17.53 -3.25 20.75
CA ILE A 92 -16.88 -4.56 20.67
C ILE A 92 -16.02 -4.66 19.39
N ALA A 93 -16.58 -4.27 18.24
CA ALA A 93 -15.87 -4.34 16.97
C ALA A 93 -14.64 -3.41 16.94
N ASP A 94 -14.74 -2.22 17.55
CA ASP A 94 -13.62 -1.27 17.65
C ASP A 94 -12.51 -1.84 18.55
N GLN A 95 -12.84 -2.48 19.68
CA GLN A 95 -11.86 -3.15 20.53
C GLN A 95 -11.14 -4.29 19.80
N ALA A 96 -11.88 -5.15 19.08
CA ALA A 96 -11.30 -6.22 18.29
C ALA A 96 -10.40 -5.67 17.16
N TYR A 97 -10.85 -4.63 16.47
CA TYR A 97 -10.11 -3.95 15.43
C TYR A 97 -8.79 -3.39 15.94
N ASP A 98 -8.83 -2.64 17.04
CA ASP A 98 -7.63 -2.04 17.63
C ASP A 98 -6.63 -3.08 18.14
N LEU A 99 -7.12 -4.18 18.73
CA LEU A 99 -6.29 -5.30 19.15
C LEU A 99 -5.56 -5.92 17.96
N LEU A 100 -6.28 -6.17 16.86
CA LEU A 100 -5.75 -6.81 15.67
C LEU A 100 -4.77 -5.89 14.91
N LEU A 101 -5.03 -4.58 14.86
CA LEU A 101 -4.09 -3.61 14.29
C LEU A 101 -2.74 -3.60 15.03
N LYS A 102 -2.77 -3.64 16.38
CA LYS A 102 -1.53 -3.70 17.19
C LYS A 102 -0.70 -4.96 16.92
N MET A 103 -1.35 -6.01 16.44
CA MET A 103 -0.72 -7.28 16.09
C MET A 103 -0.40 -7.41 14.59
N ASN A 104 -0.61 -6.36 13.80
CA ASN A 104 -0.46 -6.36 12.34
C ASN A 104 -1.34 -7.42 11.63
N LYS A 105 -2.49 -7.76 12.23
CA LYS A 105 -3.49 -8.68 11.67
C LYS A 105 -4.58 -7.90 10.93
N PHE A 106 -4.14 -7.12 9.94
CA PHE A 106 -4.96 -6.16 9.21
C PHE A 106 -6.16 -6.79 8.50
N ASP A 107 -6.01 -7.98 7.96
CA ASP A 107 -7.10 -8.72 7.30
C ASP A 107 -8.22 -9.10 8.26
N LEU A 108 -7.87 -9.59 9.46
CA LEU A 108 -8.86 -9.90 10.51
C LEU A 108 -9.49 -8.62 11.05
N ALA A 109 -8.73 -7.53 11.17
CA ALA A 109 -9.27 -6.22 11.54
C ALA A 109 -10.31 -5.75 10.51
N GLY A 110 -10.01 -5.92 9.20
CA GLY A 110 -10.96 -5.63 8.13
C GLY A 110 -12.24 -6.47 8.21
N ASP A 111 -12.13 -7.76 8.55
CA ASP A 111 -13.27 -8.64 8.72
C ASP A 111 -14.20 -8.15 9.87
N TRP A 112 -13.66 -7.65 10.98
CA TRP A 112 -14.44 -7.06 12.08
C TRP A 112 -15.17 -5.78 11.68
N LYS A 113 -14.49 -4.86 10.95
CA LYS A 113 -15.14 -3.65 10.45
C LYS A 113 -16.21 -3.96 9.41
N LEU A 114 -16.01 -4.99 8.59
CA LEU A 114 -17.01 -5.43 7.63
C LEU A 114 -18.25 -6.04 8.33
N ALA A 115 -18.04 -6.82 9.40
CA ALA A 115 -19.13 -7.32 10.22
C ALA A 115 -19.91 -6.16 10.88
N LEU A 116 -19.22 -5.15 11.39
CA LEU A 116 -19.86 -3.95 11.96
C LEU A 116 -20.65 -3.21 10.87
N TYR A 117 -20.10 -3.05 9.67
CA TYR A 117 -20.82 -2.44 8.54
C TYR A 117 -22.12 -3.20 8.22
N GLY A 118 -22.08 -4.54 8.24
CA GLY A 118 -23.28 -5.36 8.05
C GLY A 118 -24.41 -5.06 9.06
N ALA A 119 -24.06 -4.64 10.27
CA ALA A 119 -25.01 -4.26 11.31
C ALA A 119 -25.39 -2.77 11.28
N SER A 120 -24.44 -1.87 10.95
CA SER A 120 -24.61 -0.41 11.02
C SER A 120 -25.07 0.23 9.72
N ASN A 121 -24.71 -0.38 8.59
CA ASN A 121 -24.82 0.19 7.23
C ASN A 121 -24.16 1.60 7.09
N GLU A 122 -23.21 1.95 7.97
CA GLU A 122 -22.54 3.23 7.95
C GLU A 122 -21.29 3.17 7.04
N THR A 123 -21.19 4.06 6.07
CA THR A 123 -20.08 4.08 5.09
C THR A 123 -18.70 4.17 5.75
N LYS A 124 -18.59 4.83 6.92
CA LYS A 124 -17.31 4.89 7.67
C LYS A 124 -16.79 3.51 8.10
N ASP A 125 -17.69 2.57 8.44
CA ASP A 125 -17.30 1.23 8.85
C ASP A 125 -16.82 0.41 7.65
N LEU A 126 -17.50 0.56 6.51
CA LEU A 126 -17.08 -0.01 5.24
C LEU A 126 -15.73 0.55 4.79
N ARG A 127 -15.53 1.87 4.95
CA ARG A 127 -14.26 2.52 4.65
C ARG A 127 -13.12 2.00 5.54
N ALA A 128 -13.37 1.83 6.84
CA ALA A 128 -12.39 1.27 7.76
C ALA A 128 -12.02 -0.18 7.41
N ALA A 129 -12.99 -0.99 6.95
CA ALA A 129 -12.72 -2.33 6.44
C ALA A 129 -11.84 -2.30 5.18
N ALA A 130 -12.14 -1.40 4.23
CA ALA A 130 -11.35 -1.23 3.01
C ALA A 130 -9.91 -0.80 3.33
N ASP A 131 -9.73 0.14 4.26
CA ASP A 131 -8.41 0.60 4.70
C ASP A 131 -7.60 -0.52 5.35
N ALA A 132 -8.22 -1.35 6.20
CA ALA A 132 -7.55 -2.48 6.82
C ALA A 132 -7.12 -3.56 5.81
N TYR A 133 -7.96 -3.88 4.81
CA TYR A 133 -7.55 -4.77 3.73
C TYR A 133 -6.46 -4.16 2.84
N TYR A 134 -6.46 -2.84 2.66
CA TYR A 134 -5.40 -2.14 1.96
C TYR A 134 -4.08 -2.23 2.72
N ASP A 135 -4.10 -2.08 4.04
CA ASP A 135 -2.92 -2.29 4.87
C ASP A 135 -2.45 -3.75 4.78
N ALA A 136 -3.38 -4.72 4.84
CA ALA A 136 -3.06 -6.14 4.64
C ALA A 136 -2.43 -6.41 3.27
N TYR A 137 -2.86 -5.72 2.21
CA TYR A 137 -2.26 -5.75 0.87
C TYR A 137 -0.85 -5.17 0.88
N THR A 138 -0.67 -4.01 1.49
CA THR A 138 0.60 -3.28 1.50
C THR A 138 1.68 -4.02 2.29
N PHE A 139 1.30 -4.70 3.38
CA PHE A 139 2.22 -5.48 4.22
C PHE A 139 2.28 -6.97 3.87
N ALA A 140 1.67 -7.38 2.76
CA ALA A 140 1.72 -8.77 2.33
C ALA A 140 3.15 -9.17 1.92
N MET A 141 3.64 -10.30 2.44
CA MET A 141 5.00 -10.79 2.17
C MET A 141 5.06 -11.80 1.02
N SER A 142 3.93 -12.12 0.38
CA SER A 142 3.87 -12.95 -0.81
C SER A 142 2.95 -12.32 -1.86
N GLU A 143 3.25 -12.56 -3.13
CA GLU A 143 2.44 -12.05 -4.25
C GLU A 143 1.01 -12.58 -4.19
N GLU A 144 0.83 -13.86 -3.84
CA GLU A 144 -0.49 -14.46 -3.69
C GLU A 144 -1.31 -13.75 -2.61
N ARG A 145 -0.71 -13.52 -1.43
CA ARG A 145 -1.38 -12.81 -0.34
C ARG A 145 -1.69 -11.36 -0.71
N SER A 146 -0.74 -10.70 -1.37
CA SER A 146 -0.90 -9.34 -1.89
C SER A 146 -2.10 -9.26 -2.84
N ALA A 147 -2.20 -10.15 -3.81
CA ALA A 147 -3.30 -10.20 -4.77
C ALA A 147 -4.66 -10.49 -4.09
N GLN A 148 -4.69 -11.42 -3.12
CA GLN A 148 -5.90 -11.71 -2.35
C GLN A 148 -6.39 -10.49 -1.56
N MET A 149 -5.49 -9.80 -0.86
CA MET A 149 -5.85 -8.65 -0.04
C MET A 149 -6.19 -7.44 -0.91
N ALA A 150 -5.48 -7.23 -2.02
CA ALA A 150 -5.84 -6.23 -3.01
C ALA A 150 -7.27 -6.44 -3.54
N THR A 151 -7.66 -7.68 -3.85
CA THR A 151 -9.03 -8.01 -4.30
C THR A 151 -10.07 -7.69 -3.23
N LYS A 152 -9.80 -8.03 -1.96
CA LYS A 152 -10.69 -7.67 -0.85
C LYS A 152 -10.81 -6.14 -0.72
N ALA A 153 -9.70 -5.41 -0.75
CA ALA A 153 -9.69 -3.96 -0.67
C ALA A 153 -10.43 -3.31 -1.84
N GLN A 154 -10.20 -3.78 -3.08
CA GLN A 154 -10.90 -3.29 -4.28
C GLN A 154 -12.41 -3.35 -4.12
N LYS A 155 -12.93 -4.52 -3.71
CA LYS A 155 -14.37 -4.72 -3.50
C LYS A 155 -14.94 -3.70 -2.51
N GLN A 156 -14.26 -3.47 -1.39
CA GLN A 156 -14.76 -2.54 -0.37
C GLN A 156 -14.63 -1.08 -0.80
N TYR A 157 -13.51 -0.68 -1.44
CA TYR A 157 -13.39 0.69 -1.96
C TYR A 157 -14.38 1.00 -3.08
N GLN A 158 -14.70 0.05 -3.96
CA GLN A 158 -15.76 0.23 -4.95
C GLN A 158 -17.09 0.52 -4.28
N ALA A 159 -17.46 -0.28 -3.27
CA ALA A 159 -18.70 -0.07 -2.52
C ALA A 159 -18.69 1.25 -1.70
N VAL A 160 -17.53 1.69 -1.20
CA VAL A 160 -17.38 3.03 -0.59
C VAL A 160 -17.68 4.12 -1.62
N LEU A 161 -17.07 4.03 -2.80
CA LEU A 161 -17.20 5.03 -3.86
C LEU A 161 -18.60 5.06 -4.50
N GLU A 162 -19.35 3.96 -4.46
CA GLU A 162 -20.77 3.95 -4.82
C GLU A 162 -21.61 4.81 -3.85
N LYS A 163 -21.26 4.83 -2.56
CA LYS A 163 -21.93 5.61 -1.52
C LYS A 163 -21.39 7.04 -1.40
N ASP A 164 -20.08 7.21 -1.56
CA ASP A 164 -19.40 8.51 -1.55
C ASP A 164 -18.42 8.64 -2.72
N PRO A 165 -18.89 9.06 -3.90
CA PRO A 165 -18.04 9.25 -5.08
C PRO A 165 -16.98 10.34 -4.93
N LYS A 166 -17.07 11.17 -3.88
CA LYS A 166 -16.14 12.28 -3.60
C LYS A 166 -14.98 11.87 -2.69
N ASP A 167 -14.96 10.66 -2.18
CA ASP A 167 -13.83 10.16 -1.38
C ASP A 167 -12.61 9.95 -2.29
N LEU A 168 -11.82 11.00 -2.45
CA LEU A 168 -10.64 10.99 -3.31
C LEU A 168 -9.55 10.04 -2.78
N ASP A 169 -9.38 9.93 -1.46
CA ASP A 169 -8.44 8.99 -0.86
C ASP A 169 -8.82 7.54 -1.17
N ALA A 170 -10.12 7.19 -1.06
CA ALA A 170 -10.60 5.86 -1.45
C ALA A 170 -10.32 5.58 -2.92
N LYS A 171 -10.49 6.57 -3.81
CA LYS A 171 -10.19 6.43 -5.24
C LYS A 171 -8.71 6.21 -5.50
N VAL A 172 -7.80 6.91 -4.80
CA VAL A 172 -6.35 6.68 -4.89
C VAL A 172 -5.99 5.28 -4.43
N LYS A 173 -6.45 4.88 -3.23
CA LYS A 173 -6.16 3.54 -2.67
C LYS A 173 -6.73 2.42 -3.54
N LEU A 174 -7.95 2.59 -4.09
CA LEU A 174 -8.49 1.69 -5.09
C LEU A 174 -7.55 1.59 -6.30
N GLY A 175 -7.05 2.73 -6.81
CA GLY A 175 -6.08 2.75 -7.90
C GLY A 175 -4.82 1.95 -7.58
N MET A 176 -4.27 2.09 -6.37
CA MET A 176 -3.08 1.36 -5.95
C MET A 176 -3.28 -0.16 -5.86
N THR A 177 -4.46 -0.63 -5.51
CA THR A 177 -4.75 -2.07 -5.47
C THR A 177 -4.73 -2.75 -6.84
N TYR A 178 -4.84 -1.97 -7.94
CA TYR A 178 -4.71 -2.51 -9.31
C TYR A 178 -3.27 -2.81 -9.71
N MET A 179 -2.26 -2.33 -8.96
CA MET A 179 -0.84 -2.50 -9.34
C MET A 179 -0.38 -3.96 -9.35
N VAL A 180 -1.01 -4.83 -8.57
CA VAL A 180 -0.76 -6.27 -8.52
C VAL A 180 -1.74 -7.08 -9.37
N SER A 181 -2.57 -6.43 -10.16
CA SER A 181 -3.54 -7.06 -11.07
C SER A 181 -3.02 -7.08 -12.51
N SER A 182 -3.76 -7.74 -13.41
CA SER A 182 -3.49 -7.69 -14.85
C SER A 182 -3.79 -6.33 -15.51
N ALA A 183 -4.27 -5.34 -14.76
CA ALA A 183 -4.73 -4.06 -15.28
C ALA A 183 -4.13 -2.83 -14.53
N PRO A 184 -2.79 -2.73 -14.33
CA PRO A 184 -2.19 -1.66 -13.54
C PRO A 184 -2.48 -0.27 -14.13
N MET A 185 -2.62 -0.15 -15.45
CA MET A 185 -2.94 1.12 -16.11
C MET A 185 -4.32 1.67 -15.71
N GLN A 186 -5.29 0.80 -15.39
CA GLN A 186 -6.58 1.26 -14.85
C GLN A 186 -6.42 1.92 -13.48
N GLY A 187 -5.55 1.37 -12.64
CA GLY A 187 -5.21 1.97 -11.35
C GLY A 187 -4.56 3.35 -11.51
N ILE A 188 -3.58 3.47 -12.40
CA ILE A 188 -2.93 4.76 -12.69
C ILE A 188 -3.95 5.78 -13.21
N ALA A 189 -4.89 5.37 -14.08
CA ALA A 189 -5.94 6.24 -14.58
C ALA A 189 -6.81 6.79 -13.44
N LYS A 190 -7.23 5.94 -12.48
CA LYS A 190 -8.01 6.36 -11.30
C LYS A 190 -7.26 7.39 -10.44
N ILE A 191 -5.96 7.22 -10.23
CA ILE A 191 -5.15 8.19 -9.47
C ILE A 191 -5.01 9.51 -10.25
N ARG A 192 -4.88 9.45 -11.58
CA ARG A 192 -4.84 10.66 -12.44
C ARG A 192 -6.16 11.41 -12.43
N GLU A 193 -7.31 10.72 -12.37
CA GLU A 193 -8.61 11.37 -12.20
C GLU A 193 -8.65 12.20 -10.91
N VAL A 194 -8.05 11.71 -9.81
CA VAL A 194 -7.97 12.46 -8.56
C VAL A 194 -7.14 13.73 -8.74
N ILE A 195 -5.99 13.65 -9.42
CA ILE A 195 -5.16 14.85 -9.72
C ILE A 195 -5.88 15.83 -10.65
N ALA A 196 -6.77 15.36 -11.53
CA ALA A 196 -7.57 16.25 -12.37
C ALA A 196 -8.61 17.04 -11.56
N VAL A 197 -9.14 16.46 -10.46
CA VAL A 197 -10.10 17.11 -9.55
C VAL A 197 -9.38 17.98 -8.52
N ASP A 198 -8.35 17.42 -7.88
CA ASP A 198 -7.50 18.11 -6.90
C ASP A 198 -6.01 17.96 -7.29
N PRO A 199 -5.45 18.95 -8.00
CA PRO A 199 -4.05 18.92 -8.40
C PRO A 199 -3.05 18.89 -7.23
N ASN A 200 -3.49 19.20 -6.01
CA ASN A 200 -2.65 19.25 -4.81
C ASN A 200 -2.88 18.05 -3.88
N HIS A 201 -3.66 17.08 -4.29
CA HIS A 201 -4.01 15.92 -3.47
C HIS A 201 -2.76 15.14 -3.03
N GLN A 202 -2.45 15.19 -1.73
CA GLN A 202 -1.20 14.66 -1.18
C GLN A 202 -0.99 13.18 -1.53
N LEU A 203 -1.98 12.33 -1.21
CA LEU A 203 -1.87 10.89 -1.41
C LEU A 203 -1.72 10.53 -2.91
N ALA A 204 -2.41 11.25 -3.81
CA ALA A 204 -2.31 11.00 -5.25
C ALA A 204 -0.95 11.41 -5.82
N LEU A 205 -0.42 12.60 -5.43
CA LEU A 205 0.90 13.05 -5.83
C LEU A 205 1.99 12.09 -5.34
N PHE A 206 1.89 11.64 -4.09
CA PHE A 206 2.83 10.73 -3.47
C PHE A 206 2.87 9.38 -4.23
N ASN A 207 1.71 8.75 -4.41
CA ASN A 207 1.64 7.46 -5.09
C ASN A 207 2.05 7.54 -6.56
N LEU A 208 1.66 8.59 -7.30
CA LEU A 208 2.17 8.80 -8.66
C LEU A 208 3.68 9.06 -8.69
N GLY A 209 4.23 9.69 -7.64
CA GLY A 209 5.67 9.85 -7.45
C GLY A 209 6.37 8.50 -7.33
N LEU A 210 5.88 7.62 -6.44
CA LEU A 210 6.40 6.27 -6.26
C LEU A 210 6.32 5.43 -7.54
N LEU A 211 5.17 5.45 -8.23
CA LEU A 211 4.99 4.76 -9.51
C LEU A 211 5.94 5.30 -10.59
N SER A 212 6.31 6.58 -10.52
CA SER A 212 7.31 7.16 -11.42
C SER A 212 8.72 6.68 -11.12
N ILE A 213 9.10 6.52 -9.85
CA ILE A 213 10.36 5.87 -9.46
C ILE A 213 10.39 4.43 -9.99
N GLN A 214 9.34 3.67 -9.72
CA GLN A 214 9.23 2.26 -10.14
C GLN A 214 9.39 2.09 -11.66
N SER A 215 8.86 3.03 -12.46
CA SER A 215 8.97 3.01 -13.91
C SER A 215 10.21 3.72 -14.47
N GLY A 216 11.15 4.15 -13.62
CA GLY A 216 12.36 4.86 -14.03
C GLY A 216 12.12 6.30 -14.53
N GLN A 217 10.91 6.85 -14.35
CA GLN A 217 10.57 8.20 -14.77
C GLN A 217 10.93 9.21 -13.67
N TYR A 218 12.21 9.25 -13.29
CA TYR A 218 12.72 10.06 -12.17
C TYR A 218 12.42 11.55 -12.29
N ASN A 219 12.40 12.11 -13.51
CA ASN A 219 12.02 13.52 -13.73
C ASN A 219 10.60 13.80 -13.21
N LYS A 220 9.64 12.90 -13.52
CA LYS A 220 8.25 13.04 -13.04
C LYS A 220 8.13 12.81 -11.54
N ALA A 221 8.96 11.93 -10.98
CA ALA A 221 9.02 11.70 -9.54
C ALA A 221 9.52 12.96 -8.82
N ILE A 222 10.62 13.56 -9.28
CA ILE A 222 11.18 14.81 -8.76
C ILE A 222 10.13 15.92 -8.77
N GLU A 223 9.43 16.13 -9.88
CA GLU A 223 8.39 17.16 -10.02
C GLU A 223 7.30 17.00 -8.95
N ARG A 224 6.81 15.78 -8.75
CA ARG A 224 5.75 15.47 -7.77
C ARG A 224 6.22 15.64 -6.33
N PHE A 225 7.39 15.09 -6.00
CA PHE A 225 7.92 15.21 -4.65
C PHE A 225 8.38 16.62 -4.31
N GLN A 226 8.88 17.40 -5.28
CA GLN A 226 9.11 18.84 -5.08
C GLN A 226 7.82 19.61 -4.79
N LYS A 227 6.74 19.25 -5.48
CA LYS A 227 5.41 19.83 -5.21
C LYS A 227 4.94 19.47 -3.82
N LEU A 228 5.07 18.20 -3.40
CA LEU A 228 4.73 17.75 -2.04
C LEU A 228 5.57 18.49 -1.00
N LYS A 229 6.88 18.56 -1.17
CA LYS A 229 7.78 19.32 -0.29
C LYS A 229 7.34 20.78 -0.11
N LYS A 230 6.85 21.41 -1.18
CA LYS A 230 6.38 22.80 -1.13
C LYS A 230 5.04 22.94 -0.37
N LEU A 231 4.11 22.00 -0.58
CA LEU A 231 2.77 22.02 0.02
C LEU A 231 2.78 21.50 1.46
N TYR A 232 3.63 20.51 1.74
CA TYR A 232 3.72 19.79 3.01
C TYR A 232 5.21 19.75 3.45
N PRO A 233 5.76 20.86 3.99
CA PRO A 233 7.20 20.95 4.30
C PRO A 233 7.70 19.92 5.31
N ASP A 234 6.81 19.43 6.17
CA ASP A 234 7.09 18.45 7.22
C ASP A 234 6.87 17.00 6.78
N ASP A 235 6.54 16.77 5.50
CA ASP A 235 6.46 15.43 4.90
C ASP A 235 7.88 14.92 4.60
N MET A 236 8.50 14.31 5.61
CA MET A 236 9.86 13.78 5.52
C MET A 236 9.96 12.58 4.57
N GLU A 237 8.86 11.85 4.39
CA GLU A 237 8.80 10.73 3.45
C GLU A 237 8.85 11.22 2.00
N ALA A 238 8.09 12.25 1.65
CA ALA A 238 8.15 12.87 0.33
C ALA A 238 9.54 13.45 0.03
N ARG A 239 10.22 14.04 1.04
CA ARG A 239 11.61 14.50 0.90
C ARG A 239 12.59 13.35 0.69
N PHE A 240 12.39 12.23 1.36
CA PHE A 240 13.23 11.05 1.20
C PHE A 240 13.14 10.52 -0.25
N TYR A 241 11.94 10.36 -0.80
CA TYR A 241 11.78 9.94 -2.18
C TYR A 241 12.23 10.98 -3.20
N LEU A 242 12.19 12.27 -2.85
CA LEU A 242 12.84 13.32 -3.63
C LEU A 242 14.36 13.09 -3.69
N ALA A 243 14.98 12.80 -2.55
CA ALA A 243 16.43 12.52 -2.48
C ALA A 243 16.80 11.30 -3.34
N ILE A 244 16.06 10.19 -3.23
CA ILE A 244 16.25 9.00 -4.08
C ILE A 244 16.17 9.40 -5.57
N SER A 245 15.12 10.11 -5.96
CA SER A 245 14.90 10.50 -7.35
C SER A 245 15.99 11.43 -7.89
N LEU A 246 16.48 12.36 -7.06
CA LEU A 246 17.58 13.27 -7.39
C LEU A 246 18.90 12.51 -7.57
N LYS A 247 19.18 11.53 -6.70
CA LYS A 247 20.37 10.67 -6.80
C LYS A 247 20.39 9.89 -8.10
N GLU A 248 19.27 9.24 -8.45
CA GLU A 248 19.10 8.48 -9.69
C GLU A 248 19.27 9.37 -10.96
N MET A 249 18.97 10.66 -10.86
CA MET A 249 19.21 11.65 -11.92
C MET A 249 20.61 12.29 -11.89
N GLY A 250 21.53 11.77 -11.07
CA GLY A 250 22.90 12.27 -10.96
C GLY A 250 23.04 13.59 -10.18
N SER A 251 21.97 14.07 -9.54
CA SER A 251 22.00 15.31 -8.72
C SER A 251 22.37 14.99 -7.27
N GLN A 252 23.53 14.37 -7.06
CA GLN A 252 23.97 13.84 -5.76
C GLN A 252 23.98 14.90 -4.65
N ASP A 253 24.50 16.09 -4.90
CA ASP A 253 24.59 17.14 -3.88
C ASP A 253 23.21 17.54 -3.36
N LYS A 254 22.23 17.71 -4.27
CA LYS A 254 20.84 18.02 -3.89
C LYS A 254 20.19 16.87 -3.12
N ALA A 255 20.48 15.64 -3.49
CA ALA A 255 19.97 14.46 -2.78
C ALA A 255 20.51 14.41 -1.35
N ILE A 256 21.82 14.65 -1.17
CA ILE A 256 22.46 14.75 0.13
C ILE A 256 21.85 15.88 1.00
N ASP A 257 21.56 17.02 0.39
CA ASP A 257 20.94 18.15 1.12
C ASP A 257 19.54 17.79 1.66
N GLU A 258 18.72 17.07 0.88
CA GLU A 258 17.42 16.58 1.38
C GLU A 258 17.58 15.58 2.54
N LEU A 259 18.54 14.66 2.45
CA LEU A 259 18.81 13.69 3.53
C LEU A 259 19.34 14.39 4.80
N LYS A 260 20.22 15.40 4.67
CA LYS A 260 20.66 16.22 5.79
C LYS A 260 19.52 16.96 6.45
N TYR A 261 18.57 17.47 5.65
CA TYR A 261 17.38 18.13 6.18
C TYR A 261 16.53 17.14 6.98
N ILE A 262 16.28 15.95 6.45
CA ILE A 262 15.52 14.89 7.14
C ILE A 262 16.20 14.51 8.46
N ASN A 263 17.52 14.25 8.41
CA ASN A 263 18.29 13.89 9.60
C ASN A 263 18.22 14.94 10.72
N LYS A 264 18.13 16.22 10.35
CA LYS A 264 18.06 17.33 11.30
C LYS A 264 16.66 17.55 11.86
N ASN A 265 15.60 17.37 11.05
CA ASN A 265 14.26 17.89 11.35
C ASN A 265 13.20 16.79 11.52
N ALA A 266 13.47 15.53 11.19
CA ALA A 266 12.48 14.46 11.38
C ALA A 266 12.26 14.18 12.88
N ASP A 267 11.02 14.06 13.29
CA ASP A 267 10.63 13.69 14.67
C ASP A 267 10.88 12.20 14.94
N SER A 268 10.69 11.34 13.90
CA SER A 268 10.91 9.90 14.01
C SER A 268 12.39 9.55 14.01
N GLU A 269 12.81 8.77 15.00
CA GLU A 269 14.17 8.24 15.09
C GLU A 269 14.47 7.28 13.93
N GLU A 270 13.49 6.50 13.50
CA GLU A 270 13.62 5.55 12.39
C GLU A 270 13.90 6.29 11.06
N ILE A 271 13.20 7.40 10.81
CA ILE A 271 13.43 8.22 9.61
C ILE A 271 14.83 8.84 9.66
N ARG A 272 15.25 9.34 10.83
CA ARG A 272 16.60 9.89 11.00
C ARG A 272 17.66 8.84 10.76
N ALA A 273 17.50 7.64 11.35
CA ALA A 273 18.43 6.53 11.16
C ALA A 273 18.54 6.12 9.68
N THR A 274 17.40 6.03 8.98
CA THR A 274 17.40 5.76 7.55
C THR A 274 18.14 6.84 6.76
N ALA A 275 17.88 8.12 7.04
CA ALA A 275 18.59 9.22 6.37
C ALA A 275 20.10 9.18 6.65
N GLN A 276 20.51 8.85 7.87
CA GLN A 276 21.94 8.69 8.24
C GLN A 276 22.60 7.55 7.47
N GLN A 277 21.93 6.43 7.33
CA GLN A 277 22.44 5.29 6.56
C GLN A 277 22.72 5.69 5.10
N TYR A 278 21.76 6.33 4.44
CA TYR A 278 21.92 6.79 3.06
C TYR A 278 22.99 7.89 2.94
N LEU A 279 23.10 8.80 3.92
CA LEU A 279 24.18 9.79 3.95
C LEU A 279 25.57 9.13 4.05
N ALA A 280 25.73 8.13 4.89
CA ALA A 280 26.97 7.40 5.01
C ALA A 280 27.37 6.67 3.71
N GLU A 281 26.37 6.13 2.98
CA GLU A 281 26.58 5.45 1.71
C GLU A 281 26.92 6.43 0.56
N TRP A 282 26.26 7.60 0.52
CA TRP A 282 26.37 8.51 -0.64
C TRP A 282 27.49 9.54 -0.52
N VAL A 283 28.03 9.78 0.66
CA VAL A 283 29.14 10.73 0.89
C VAL A 283 30.51 10.06 0.75
N ASN A 284 30.58 8.72 0.83
CA ASN A 284 31.82 7.96 0.58
C ASN A 284 31.95 7.61 -0.90
#